data_893ef3237e5c60a486f92efe3316e2c7
#
_entry.id   893ef3237e5c60a486f92efe3316e2c7
#
_cell.length_a   1.000
_cell.length_b   1.000
_cell.length_c   1.000
_cell.angle_alpha   90.00
_cell.angle_beta   90.00
_cell.angle_gamma   90.00
#
_symmetry.space_group_name_H-M   'P 1'
#
loop_
_entity.id
_entity.type
_entity.pdbx_description
1 polymer ?
#
loop_
_entity_poly.entity_id
_entity_poly.type
_entity_poly.pdbx_seq_one_letter_code
_entity_poly.pdbx_strand_id
1 'polypeptide(L)'
;PLVTSLAEVSIKKPFIGIQVALDGSVANEFVANSSKIIRADVAWKNNLTTPIKDAEIQIRFKGDALNKSSVSAERGFYRSSDSAIIFDKTNNRELASIAPGESGNLSFSFGVLNSYSGGSSFMVEPSISLDIVANGKRLEGDNVPQEVLYSATRIVKIATDARLSSRALHWSGPFENSGPMPPKADSETTYTVIWTITNTSSKIKDAKVTATLPLYVKWLSQTSPSDENISFNSAGSEIVWDVGDIEAGAGIDSPPREAAFQISFLPSLSQEGQNPVI
;
A
#
# COMPACT_ATOMS: atom_id res chain seq x y z
N PRO A 1 -42.56 -31.22 -16.09
CA PRO A 1 -41.49 -31.17 -17.07
C PRO A 1 -40.42 -30.20 -16.57
N LEU A 2 -39.23 -30.77 -16.30
CA LEU A 2 -38.04 -29.98 -15.97
C LEU A 2 -37.45 -29.52 -17.31
N VAL A 3 -37.39 -28.20 -17.50
CA VAL A 3 -36.69 -27.57 -18.63
C VAL A 3 -35.26 -27.29 -18.17
N THR A 4 -34.29 -28.01 -18.72
CA THR A 4 -32.85 -27.76 -18.52
C THR A 4 -32.36 -26.94 -19.70
N SER A 5 -31.94 -25.69 -19.50
CA SER A 5 -31.25 -24.91 -20.52
C SER A 5 -29.74 -24.96 -20.26
N LEU A 6 -28.98 -25.44 -21.24
CA LEU A 6 -27.52 -25.32 -21.25
C LEU A 6 -27.14 -23.99 -21.90
N ALA A 7 -26.42 -23.15 -21.17
CA ALA A 7 -25.76 -21.98 -21.72
C ALA A 7 -24.26 -22.31 -21.92
N GLU A 8 -23.81 -22.38 -23.19
CA GLU A 8 -22.40 -22.46 -23.49
C GLU A 8 -21.76 -21.07 -23.36
N VAL A 9 -20.86 -20.91 -22.39
CA VAL A 9 -20.03 -19.71 -22.26
C VAL A 9 -18.64 -20.02 -22.83
N SER A 10 -18.33 -19.51 -24.02
CA SER A 10 -17.00 -19.65 -24.60
C SER A 10 -16.10 -18.50 -24.13
N ILE A 11 -15.04 -18.81 -23.38
CA ILE A 11 -14.00 -17.84 -22.99
C ILE A 11 -13.04 -17.70 -24.16
N LYS A 12 -13.16 -16.61 -24.93
CA LYS A 12 -12.22 -16.30 -26.02
C LYS A 12 -10.94 -15.70 -25.43
N LYS A 13 -9.76 -16.27 -25.79
CA LYS A 13 -8.48 -15.62 -25.52
C LYS A 13 -8.42 -14.27 -26.27
N PRO A 14 -7.86 -13.21 -25.65
CA PRO A 14 -7.64 -11.96 -26.37
C PRO A 14 -6.70 -12.19 -27.55
N PHE A 15 -6.89 -11.46 -28.64
CA PHE A 15 -6.11 -11.56 -29.87
C PHE A 15 -4.61 -11.38 -29.63
N ILE A 16 -4.27 -10.37 -28.84
CA ILE A 16 -2.94 -10.17 -28.28
C ILE A 16 -3.02 -10.38 -26.77
N GLY A 17 -2.22 -11.29 -26.24
CA GLY A 17 -2.08 -11.48 -24.79
C GLY A 17 -1.09 -10.47 -24.25
N ILE A 18 -1.47 -9.72 -23.22
CA ILE A 18 -0.58 -8.79 -22.51
C ILE A 18 -0.59 -9.17 -21.02
N GLN A 19 0.60 -9.27 -20.46
CA GLN A 19 0.79 -9.43 -19.02
C GLN A 19 1.75 -8.36 -18.53
N VAL A 20 1.34 -7.58 -17.53
CA VAL A 20 2.19 -6.55 -16.92
C VAL A 20 2.57 -7.01 -15.53
N ALA A 21 3.87 -7.06 -15.27
CA ALA A 21 4.45 -7.30 -13.94
C ALA A 21 5.05 -6.00 -13.40
N LEU A 22 4.72 -5.64 -12.16
CA LEU A 22 5.28 -4.50 -11.44
C LEU A 22 6.22 -5.04 -10.36
N ASP A 23 7.52 -4.76 -10.44
CA ASP A 23 8.57 -5.37 -9.60
C ASP A 23 8.41 -6.90 -9.49
N GLY A 24 8.02 -7.56 -10.58
CA GLY A 24 7.78 -9.00 -10.67
C GLY A 24 6.37 -9.46 -10.24
N SER A 25 5.53 -8.61 -9.67
CA SER A 25 4.14 -8.93 -9.30
C SER A 25 3.20 -8.76 -10.49
N VAL A 26 2.42 -9.78 -10.80
CA VAL A 26 1.38 -9.77 -11.87
C VAL A 26 -0.02 -9.45 -11.34
N ALA A 27 -0.16 -9.16 -10.05
CA ALA A 27 -1.44 -8.81 -9.43
C ALA A 27 -2.04 -7.54 -10.04
N ASN A 28 -3.37 -7.43 -10.05
CA ASN A 28 -4.06 -6.24 -10.56
C ASN A 28 -3.82 -5.00 -9.68
N GLU A 29 -3.60 -5.21 -8.38
CA GLU A 29 -3.23 -4.18 -7.42
C GLU A 29 -1.81 -4.46 -6.91
N PHE A 30 -0.99 -3.43 -6.84
CA PHE A 30 0.37 -3.46 -6.33
C PHE A 30 0.55 -2.38 -5.28
N VAL A 31 1.17 -2.69 -4.15
CA VAL A 31 1.46 -1.72 -3.09
C VAL A 31 2.92 -1.29 -3.18
N ALA A 32 3.16 0.00 -3.36
CA ALA A 32 4.48 0.59 -3.42
C ALA A 32 4.75 1.51 -2.24
N ASN A 33 5.98 1.54 -1.76
CA ASN A 33 6.42 2.57 -0.82
C ASN A 33 6.55 3.91 -1.52
N SER A 34 6.32 5.00 -0.79
CA SER A 34 6.56 6.35 -1.29
C SER A 34 8.03 6.55 -1.72
N SER A 35 8.26 7.43 -2.67
CA SER A 35 9.60 7.73 -3.23
C SER A 35 10.32 6.55 -3.90
N LYS A 36 9.64 5.43 -4.14
CA LYS A 36 10.22 4.26 -4.82
C LYS A 36 10.14 4.42 -6.34
N ILE A 37 11.14 3.86 -7.04
CA ILE A 37 11.08 3.61 -8.48
C ILE A 37 10.59 2.18 -8.68
N ILE A 38 9.55 2.01 -9.48
CA ILE A 38 8.94 0.72 -9.83
C ILE A 38 9.41 0.36 -11.24
N ARG A 39 9.90 -0.86 -11.40
CA ARG A 39 10.15 -1.46 -12.71
C ARG A 39 8.93 -2.23 -13.17
N ALA A 40 8.56 -2.03 -14.42
CA ALA A 40 7.46 -2.74 -15.06
C ALA A 40 7.95 -3.51 -16.27
N ASP A 41 7.56 -4.77 -16.36
CA ASP A 41 7.81 -5.65 -17.50
C ASP A 41 6.48 -6.01 -18.16
N VAL A 42 6.42 -5.83 -19.50
CA VAL A 42 5.23 -6.06 -20.32
C VAL A 42 5.52 -7.21 -21.27
N ALA A 43 5.04 -8.40 -20.91
CA ALA A 43 5.08 -9.55 -21.81
C ALA A 43 3.89 -9.51 -22.77
N TRP A 44 4.15 -9.68 -24.05
CA TRP A 44 3.11 -9.76 -25.08
C TRP A 44 3.21 -11.05 -25.87
N LYS A 45 2.06 -11.51 -26.43
CA LYS A 45 1.98 -12.71 -27.26
C LYS A 45 0.85 -12.60 -28.28
N ASN A 46 1.14 -12.93 -29.53
CA ASN A 46 0.11 -13.10 -30.55
C ASN A 46 -0.61 -14.46 -30.35
N ASN A 47 -1.88 -14.42 -29.98
CA ASN A 47 -2.71 -15.62 -29.78
C ASN A 47 -3.51 -16.02 -31.04
N LEU A 48 -3.37 -15.26 -32.14
CA LEU A 48 -4.02 -15.56 -33.41
C LEU A 48 -3.22 -16.59 -34.20
N THR A 49 -3.90 -17.20 -35.17
CA THR A 49 -3.29 -18.04 -36.23
C THR A 49 -2.78 -17.22 -37.41
N THR A 50 -2.98 -15.90 -37.40
CA THR A 50 -2.55 -14.96 -38.42
C THR A 50 -1.61 -13.90 -37.83
N PRO A 51 -0.73 -13.30 -38.63
CA PRO A 51 0.15 -12.22 -38.13
C PRO A 51 -0.65 -10.99 -37.71
N ILE A 52 -0.16 -10.31 -36.66
CA ILE A 52 -0.62 -8.96 -36.28
C ILE A 52 0.37 -7.97 -36.88
N LYS A 53 -0.14 -7.00 -37.64
CA LYS A 53 0.63 -5.94 -38.28
C LYS A 53 0.49 -4.63 -37.51
N ASP A 54 1.54 -3.81 -37.52
CA ASP A 54 1.56 -2.47 -36.94
C ASP A 54 1.01 -2.46 -35.51
N ALA A 55 1.52 -3.36 -34.66
CA ALA A 55 1.13 -3.40 -33.27
C ALA A 55 1.67 -2.19 -32.51
N GLU A 56 0.82 -1.62 -31.66
CA GLU A 56 1.15 -0.55 -30.74
C GLU A 56 0.67 -0.92 -29.35
N ILE A 57 1.54 -0.76 -28.35
CA ILE A 57 1.19 -0.94 -26.93
C ILE A 57 1.36 0.41 -26.25
N GLN A 58 0.26 0.94 -25.74
CA GLN A 58 0.20 2.20 -25.01
C GLN A 58 -0.09 1.96 -23.55
N ILE A 59 0.66 2.62 -22.66
CA ILE A 59 0.47 2.59 -21.22
C ILE A 59 0.28 4.02 -20.75
N ARG A 60 -0.94 4.36 -20.36
CA ARG A 60 -1.29 5.68 -19.87
C ARG A 60 -1.37 5.70 -18.37
N PHE A 61 -0.67 6.64 -17.75
CA PHE A 61 -0.69 6.85 -16.32
C PHE A 61 -1.76 7.86 -15.93
N LYS A 62 -2.48 7.56 -14.85
CA LYS A 62 -3.42 8.47 -14.19
C LYS A 62 -3.16 8.43 -12.68
N GLY A 63 -3.46 9.51 -11.98
CA GLY A 63 -3.29 9.63 -10.53
C GLY A 63 -2.26 10.68 -10.16
N ASP A 64 -2.31 11.10 -8.92
CA ASP A 64 -1.54 12.21 -8.34
C ASP A 64 -0.18 11.78 -7.78
N ALA A 65 -0.03 10.48 -7.49
CA ALA A 65 1.20 9.93 -6.91
C ALA A 65 2.32 9.68 -7.94
N LEU A 66 2.10 9.93 -9.24
CA LEU A 66 3.09 9.69 -10.28
C LEU A 66 4.17 10.79 -10.31
N ASN A 67 5.43 10.41 -10.16
CA ASN A 67 6.54 11.27 -10.49
C ASN A 67 6.78 11.25 -12.01
N LYS A 68 6.18 12.20 -12.73
CA LYS A 68 6.24 12.27 -14.20
C LYS A 68 7.65 12.42 -14.77
N SER A 69 8.57 13.04 -14.02
CA SER A 69 9.96 13.24 -14.45
C SER A 69 10.81 11.97 -14.39
N SER A 70 10.35 10.95 -13.67
CA SER A 70 11.05 9.67 -13.50
C SER A 70 10.58 8.59 -14.47
N VAL A 71 9.57 8.88 -15.30
CA VAL A 71 9.06 7.90 -16.28
C VAL A 71 10.10 7.69 -17.37
N SER A 72 10.51 6.44 -17.56
CA SER A 72 11.48 6.02 -18.55
C SER A 72 11.08 4.71 -19.20
N ALA A 73 11.30 4.56 -20.49
CA ALA A 73 11.05 3.34 -21.23
C ALA A 73 12.28 3.01 -22.09
N GLU A 74 12.77 1.78 -22.01
CA GLU A 74 14.02 1.39 -22.69
C GLU A 74 13.90 1.46 -24.21
N ARG A 75 12.79 0.96 -24.77
CA ARG A 75 12.47 0.97 -26.20
C ARG A 75 11.10 1.56 -26.46
N GLY A 76 10.77 2.66 -25.75
CA GLY A 76 9.48 3.32 -25.83
C GLY A 76 9.64 4.84 -25.82
N PHE A 77 8.58 5.52 -26.17
CA PHE A 77 8.51 6.98 -26.15
C PHE A 77 7.51 7.43 -25.06
N TYR A 78 7.99 8.24 -24.11
CA TYR A 78 7.11 8.85 -23.12
C TYR A 78 6.56 10.18 -23.65
N ARG A 79 5.26 10.24 -23.83
CA ARG A 79 4.51 11.43 -24.23
C ARG A 79 3.95 12.12 -22.99
N SER A 80 4.56 13.27 -22.62
CA SER A 80 4.21 13.98 -21.38
C SER A 80 2.83 14.66 -21.43
N SER A 81 2.32 14.99 -22.61
CA SER A 81 1.03 15.68 -22.79
C SER A 81 -0.17 14.89 -22.24
N ASP A 82 -0.13 13.57 -22.31
CA ASP A 82 -1.17 12.67 -21.80
C ASP A 82 -0.63 11.58 -20.86
N SER A 83 0.63 11.77 -20.41
CA SER A 83 1.32 10.86 -19.49
C SER A 83 1.28 9.40 -19.98
N ALA A 84 1.61 9.17 -21.27
CA ALA A 84 1.58 7.86 -21.87
C ALA A 84 2.94 7.40 -22.38
N ILE A 85 3.29 6.14 -22.17
CA ILE A 85 4.38 5.44 -22.85
C ILE A 85 3.80 4.75 -24.06
N ILE A 86 4.48 4.89 -25.21
CA ILE A 86 4.11 4.27 -26.47
C ILE A 86 5.25 3.36 -26.93
N PHE A 87 4.92 2.11 -27.17
CA PHE A 87 5.78 1.13 -27.84
C PHE A 87 5.18 0.81 -29.19
N ASP A 88 5.90 1.12 -30.25
CA ASP A 88 5.49 0.91 -31.62
C ASP A 88 6.63 0.33 -32.47
N LYS A 89 6.36 0.10 -33.74
CA LYS A 89 7.32 -0.42 -34.71
C LYS A 89 8.55 0.48 -34.95
N THR A 90 8.48 1.77 -34.59
CA THR A 90 9.58 2.72 -34.78
C THR A 90 10.74 2.39 -33.85
N ASN A 91 10.40 2.05 -32.60
CA ASN A 91 11.36 1.71 -31.55
C ASN A 91 11.52 0.19 -31.35
N ASN A 92 10.54 -0.61 -31.79
CA ASN A 92 10.52 -2.08 -31.67
C ASN A 92 10.13 -2.71 -33.01
N ARG A 93 11.12 -3.10 -33.81
CA ARG A 93 10.88 -3.67 -35.14
C ARG A 93 9.98 -4.92 -35.12
N GLU A 94 10.01 -5.69 -34.04
CA GLU A 94 9.17 -6.85 -33.80
C GLU A 94 7.67 -6.52 -33.81
N LEU A 95 7.29 -5.30 -33.39
CA LEU A 95 5.90 -4.85 -33.42
C LEU A 95 5.38 -4.49 -34.82
N ALA A 96 6.25 -4.38 -35.83
CA ALA A 96 5.82 -4.16 -37.21
C ALA A 96 5.04 -5.37 -37.77
N SER A 97 5.39 -6.59 -37.37
CA SER A 97 4.71 -7.82 -37.76
C SER A 97 4.98 -8.93 -36.77
N ILE A 98 4.01 -9.24 -35.94
CA ILE A 98 4.07 -10.29 -34.93
C ILE A 98 3.51 -11.59 -35.54
N ALA A 99 4.37 -12.60 -35.73
CA ALA A 99 3.95 -13.89 -36.28
C ALA A 99 2.99 -14.65 -35.33
N PRO A 100 2.21 -15.64 -35.82
CA PRO A 100 1.37 -16.46 -34.95
C PRO A 100 2.18 -17.12 -33.83
N GLY A 101 1.72 -16.96 -32.59
CA GLY A 101 2.37 -17.52 -31.40
C GLY A 101 3.65 -16.81 -30.95
N GLU A 102 4.15 -15.83 -31.71
CA GLU A 102 5.30 -15.02 -31.34
C GLU A 102 5.03 -14.20 -30.06
N SER A 103 6.05 -14.05 -29.24
CA SER A 103 5.99 -13.32 -27.97
C SER A 103 7.27 -12.52 -27.77
N GLY A 104 7.16 -11.46 -26.98
CA GLY A 104 8.30 -10.63 -26.61
C GLY A 104 8.05 -9.89 -25.29
N ASN A 105 9.01 -9.07 -24.91
CA ASN A 105 9.01 -8.34 -23.66
C ASN A 105 9.44 -6.90 -23.86
N LEU A 106 8.78 -5.98 -23.17
CA LEU A 106 9.08 -4.56 -23.14
C LEU A 106 9.23 -4.15 -21.68
N SER A 107 10.07 -3.17 -21.39
CA SER A 107 10.27 -2.71 -20.02
C SER A 107 10.21 -1.19 -19.93
N PHE A 108 9.71 -0.72 -18.78
CA PHE A 108 9.70 0.69 -18.42
C PHE A 108 9.85 0.83 -16.90
N SER A 109 10.06 2.05 -16.44
CA SER A 109 10.09 2.37 -15.02
C SER A 109 9.41 3.71 -14.76
N PHE A 110 8.92 3.89 -13.55
CA PHE A 110 8.31 5.12 -13.08
C PHE A 110 8.48 5.25 -11.57
N GLY A 111 8.57 6.48 -11.09
CA GLY A 111 8.70 6.78 -9.67
C GLY A 111 7.37 7.16 -9.03
N VAL A 112 7.29 6.88 -7.74
CA VAL A 112 6.21 7.31 -6.87
C VAL A 112 6.63 8.58 -6.16
N LEU A 113 5.76 9.59 -6.13
CA LEU A 113 5.99 10.82 -5.35
C LEU A 113 5.97 10.50 -3.85
N ASN A 114 6.65 11.32 -3.06
CA ASN A 114 6.46 11.35 -1.62
C ASN A 114 5.06 11.94 -1.32
N SER A 115 4.36 11.43 -0.31
CA SER A 115 3.04 11.91 0.11
C SER A 115 2.98 13.41 0.43
N TYR A 116 4.14 14.04 0.64
CA TYR A 116 4.32 15.47 0.88
C TYR A 116 4.83 16.26 -0.34
N SER A 117 4.98 15.64 -1.51
CA SER A 117 5.65 16.24 -2.68
C SER A 117 4.72 17.05 -3.59
N GLY A 118 3.71 17.70 -3.09
CA GLY A 118 2.74 18.43 -3.91
C GLY A 118 2.46 19.87 -3.49
N GLY A 119 3.33 20.50 -2.72
CA GLY A 119 3.04 21.80 -2.13
C GLY A 119 2.36 21.67 -0.76
N SER A 120 1.49 22.58 -0.39
CA SER A 120 0.82 22.62 0.93
C SER A 120 -0.33 21.61 1.08
N SER A 121 -0.56 20.73 0.13
CA SER A 121 -1.64 19.74 0.19
C SER A 121 -1.07 18.34 0.41
N PHE A 122 -1.56 17.70 1.44
CA PHE A 122 -1.34 16.30 1.76
C PHE A 122 -2.14 15.41 0.79
N MET A 123 -1.52 14.36 0.22
CA MET A 123 -2.22 13.42 -0.66
C MET A 123 -2.97 12.36 0.17
N VAL A 124 -4.28 12.29 0.01
CA VAL A 124 -5.12 11.27 0.64
C VAL A 124 -5.39 10.15 -0.35
N GLU A 125 -5.17 8.90 0.06
CA GLU A 125 -5.34 7.70 -0.76
C GLU A 125 -4.58 7.77 -2.09
N PRO A 126 -3.29 8.17 -2.09
CA PRO A 126 -2.52 8.36 -3.32
C PRO A 126 -2.42 7.05 -4.11
N SER A 127 -2.64 7.15 -5.42
CA SER A 127 -2.59 5.99 -6.30
C SER A 127 -2.12 6.35 -7.69
N ILE A 128 -1.66 5.33 -8.44
CA ILE A 128 -1.34 5.44 -9.85
C ILE A 128 -2.10 4.34 -10.58
N SER A 129 -2.93 4.70 -11.55
CA SER A 129 -3.56 3.76 -12.46
C SER A 129 -2.79 3.71 -13.78
N LEU A 130 -2.48 2.51 -14.24
CA LEU A 130 -1.88 2.23 -15.52
C LEU A 130 -2.96 1.64 -16.43
N ASP A 131 -3.43 2.41 -17.39
CA ASP A 131 -4.33 1.92 -18.44
C ASP A 131 -3.49 1.42 -19.61
N ILE A 132 -3.52 0.11 -19.83
CA ILE A 132 -2.77 -0.58 -20.87
C ILE A 132 -3.71 -0.84 -22.05
N VAL A 133 -3.36 -0.33 -23.21
CA VAL A 133 -4.08 -0.58 -24.46
C VAL A 133 -3.09 -1.13 -25.48
N ALA A 134 -3.44 -2.25 -26.12
CA ALA A 134 -2.69 -2.73 -27.26
C ALA A 134 -3.64 -2.81 -28.46
N ASN A 135 -3.20 -2.29 -29.58
CA ASN A 135 -3.88 -2.33 -30.85
C ASN A 135 -2.97 -2.89 -31.95
N GLY A 136 -3.56 -3.27 -33.05
CA GLY A 136 -2.87 -3.78 -34.23
C GLY A 136 -3.87 -4.14 -35.31
N LYS A 137 -3.36 -4.60 -36.47
CA LYS A 137 -4.16 -4.97 -37.61
C LYS A 137 -3.93 -6.43 -37.96
N ARG A 138 -4.98 -7.18 -38.20
CA ARG A 138 -4.92 -8.50 -38.84
C ARG A 138 -5.55 -8.43 -40.21
N LEU A 139 -5.11 -9.28 -41.11
CA LEU A 139 -5.76 -9.50 -42.42
C LEU A 139 -6.72 -10.65 -42.27
N GLU A 140 -8.00 -10.46 -42.64
CA GLU A 140 -9.02 -11.50 -42.63
C GLU A 140 -9.63 -11.60 -44.05
N GLY A 141 -9.81 -12.84 -44.52
CA GLY A 141 -10.41 -13.12 -45.85
C GLY A 141 -9.69 -12.40 -47.01
N ASP A 142 -10.41 -11.62 -47.80
CA ASP A 142 -9.90 -10.90 -48.98
C ASP A 142 -8.93 -9.73 -48.68
N ASN A 143 -8.05 -9.92 -47.70
CA ASN A 143 -7.08 -8.88 -47.23
C ASN A 143 -7.69 -7.64 -46.62
N VAL A 144 -8.89 -7.72 -46.05
CA VAL A 144 -9.50 -6.60 -45.32
C VAL A 144 -8.86 -6.46 -43.96
N PRO A 145 -8.22 -5.30 -43.63
CA PRO A 145 -7.64 -5.07 -42.30
C PRO A 145 -8.74 -5.01 -41.24
N GLN A 146 -8.59 -5.82 -40.18
CA GLN A 146 -9.43 -5.78 -39.00
C GLN A 146 -8.58 -5.32 -37.79
N GLU A 147 -9.09 -4.37 -37.04
CA GLU A 147 -8.42 -3.96 -35.80
C GLU A 147 -8.55 -5.01 -34.72
N VAL A 148 -7.47 -5.25 -34.01
CA VAL A 148 -7.40 -6.08 -32.80
C VAL A 148 -7.12 -5.16 -31.63
N LEU A 149 -7.89 -5.28 -30.57
CA LEU A 149 -7.80 -4.44 -29.40
C LEU A 149 -7.68 -5.29 -28.13
N TYR A 150 -6.82 -4.86 -27.23
CA TYR A 150 -6.70 -5.36 -25.86
C TYR A 150 -6.69 -4.15 -24.91
N SER A 151 -7.37 -4.28 -23.76
CA SER A 151 -7.29 -3.29 -22.70
C SER A 151 -7.23 -3.96 -21.33
N ALA A 152 -6.44 -3.39 -20.43
CA ALA A 152 -6.36 -3.79 -19.03
C ALA A 152 -5.95 -2.59 -18.18
N THR A 153 -6.24 -2.67 -16.89
CA THR A 153 -5.82 -1.66 -15.92
C THR A 153 -5.02 -2.33 -14.80
N ARG A 154 -3.99 -1.63 -14.31
CA ARG A 154 -3.24 -1.98 -13.10
C ARG A 154 -3.29 -0.79 -12.15
N ILE A 155 -3.42 -1.06 -10.86
CA ILE A 155 -3.50 -0.03 -9.83
C ILE A 155 -2.29 -0.17 -8.92
N VAL A 156 -1.55 0.91 -8.74
CA VAL A 156 -0.49 1.03 -7.73
C VAL A 156 -1.04 1.87 -6.59
N LYS A 157 -1.18 1.26 -5.42
CA LYS A 157 -1.53 1.92 -4.16
C LYS A 157 -0.25 2.29 -3.44
N ILE A 158 -0.22 3.43 -2.78
CA ILE A 158 0.95 3.88 -2.05
C ILE A 158 0.79 3.50 -0.57
N ALA A 159 1.80 2.81 -0.04
CA ALA A 159 1.82 2.44 1.37
C ALA A 159 1.83 3.68 2.25
N THR A 160 1.06 3.63 3.32
CA THR A 160 1.06 4.67 4.36
C THR A 160 2.22 4.46 5.35
N ASP A 161 2.69 5.55 5.97
CA ASP A 161 3.65 5.50 7.07
C ASP A 161 2.89 5.74 8.37
N ALA A 162 2.77 4.68 9.17
CA ALA A 162 2.16 4.72 10.49
C ALA A 162 3.23 4.68 11.57
N ARG A 163 3.05 5.48 12.62
CA ARG A 163 3.98 5.54 13.76
C ARG A 163 3.22 5.42 15.07
N LEU A 164 3.75 4.55 15.93
CA LEU A 164 3.34 4.44 17.32
C LEU A 164 4.39 5.09 18.20
N SER A 165 3.96 5.96 19.13
CA SER A 165 4.79 6.46 20.21
C SER A 165 4.15 6.14 21.56
N SER A 166 4.97 5.90 22.58
CA SER A 166 4.55 5.66 23.95
C SER A 166 5.23 6.64 24.90
N ARG A 167 4.47 7.16 25.87
CA ARG A 167 4.98 8.05 26.92
C ARG A 167 4.45 7.61 28.27
N ALA A 168 5.32 7.53 29.30
CA ALA A 168 4.93 7.31 30.67
C ALA A 168 5.00 8.65 31.43
N LEU A 169 3.93 9.07 32.06
CA LEU A 169 3.78 10.34 32.74
C LEU A 169 3.39 10.10 34.22
N HIS A 170 4.01 10.87 35.13
CA HIS A 170 3.66 10.82 36.55
C HIS A 170 2.86 12.06 37.00
N TRP A 171 3.25 13.26 36.53
CA TRP A 171 2.67 14.53 36.97
C TRP A 171 1.54 15.08 36.10
N SER A 172 1.25 14.40 35.00
CA SER A 172 0.25 14.86 34.04
C SER A 172 -0.46 13.65 33.40
N GLY A 173 -1.56 13.94 32.67
CA GLY A 173 -2.38 12.93 32.02
C GLY A 173 -3.79 12.86 32.62
N PRO A 174 -4.63 11.93 32.11
CA PRO A 174 -6.02 11.83 32.56
C PRO A 174 -6.21 11.17 33.95
N PHE A 175 -5.17 10.57 34.53
CA PHE A 175 -5.25 9.88 35.81
C PHE A 175 -4.37 10.56 36.87
N GLU A 176 -4.82 10.53 38.11
CA GLU A 176 -4.01 10.92 39.26
C GLU A 176 -3.01 9.81 39.57
N ASN A 177 -1.73 10.12 39.55
CA ASN A 177 -0.67 9.19 39.88
C ASN A 177 -0.11 9.45 41.27
N SER A 178 0.42 8.43 41.91
CA SER A 178 0.92 8.44 43.26
C SER A 178 2.27 7.74 43.40
N GLY A 179 2.89 7.88 44.55
CA GLY A 179 4.16 7.25 44.86
C GLY A 179 5.37 8.17 44.71
N PRO A 180 6.56 7.72 45.13
CA PRO A 180 7.77 8.55 45.12
C PRO A 180 8.28 8.79 43.70
N MET A 181 8.74 10.01 43.43
CA MET A 181 9.41 10.38 42.17
C MET A 181 10.73 11.07 42.47
N PRO A 182 11.87 10.47 42.16
CA PRO A 182 12.08 9.21 41.45
C PRO A 182 11.56 7.99 42.21
N PRO A 183 11.22 6.86 41.48
CA PRO A 183 10.78 5.60 42.10
C PRO A 183 11.81 5.07 43.11
N LYS A 184 11.32 4.45 44.17
CA LYS A 184 12.16 3.83 45.20
C LYS A 184 11.90 2.35 45.28
N ALA A 185 12.96 1.57 45.57
CA ALA A 185 12.82 0.13 45.78
C ALA A 185 11.76 -0.16 46.85
N ASP A 186 10.98 -1.23 46.63
CA ASP A 186 9.91 -1.73 47.50
C ASP A 186 8.78 -0.68 47.74
N SER A 187 8.71 0.37 46.89
CA SER A 187 7.64 1.39 46.97
C SER A 187 6.95 1.53 45.60
N GLU A 188 5.64 1.41 45.63
CA GLU A 188 4.81 1.49 44.42
C GLU A 188 4.74 2.92 43.90
N THR A 189 4.93 3.10 42.60
CA THR A 189 4.74 4.37 41.90
C THR A 189 3.86 4.14 40.68
N THR A 190 2.82 4.96 40.52
CA THR A 190 1.89 4.84 39.40
C THR A 190 2.23 5.79 38.26
N TYR A 191 1.92 5.37 37.05
CA TYR A 191 2.15 6.14 35.84
C TYR A 191 0.93 6.06 34.89
N THR A 192 0.66 7.17 34.23
CA THR A 192 -0.19 7.22 33.05
C THR A 192 0.65 6.92 31.84
N VAL A 193 0.35 5.84 31.13
CA VAL A 193 0.95 5.54 29.81
C VAL A 193 0.02 6.05 28.74
N ILE A 194 0.56 6.81 27.80
CA ILE A 194 -0.18 7.30 26.62
C ILE A 194 0.44 6.70 25.37
N TRP A 195 -0.37 5.98 24.61
CA TRP A 195 -0.05 5.54 23.26
C TRP A 195 -0.65 6.50 22.25
N THR A 196 0.17 6.96 21.31
CA THR A 196 -0.22 7.87 20.25
C THR A 196 0.12 7.25 18.91
N ILE A 197 -0.88 7.14 18.02
CA ILE A 197 -0.68 6.67 16.64
C ILE A 197 -0.90 7.82 15.69
N THR A 198 0.07 7.98 14.77
CA THR A 198 -0.04 8.89 13.63
C THR A 198 -0.04 8.06 12.34
N ASN A 199 -0.71 8.56 11.32
CA ASN A 199 -0.84 7.89 10.03
C ASN A 199 -0.77 8.91 8.90
N THR A 200 -0.01 8.61 7.84
CA THR A 200 0.15 9.52 6.72
C THR A 200 -0.99 9.43 5.71
N SER A 201 -0.81 8.75 4.61
CA SER A 201 -1.52 8.98 3.35
C SER A 201 -2.72 8.07 3.11
N SER A 202 -2.78 6.89 3.72
CA SER A 202 -3.84 5.93 3.41
C SER A 202 -4.47 5.37 4.68
N LYS A 203 -5.77 5.08 4.63
CA LYS A 203 -6.49 4.47 5.74
C LYS A 203 -5.90 3.12 6.12
N ILE A 204 -5.69 2.91 7.41
CA ILE A 204 -5.32 1.60 7.98
C ILE A 204 -6.59 0.97 8.56
N LYS A 205 -6.83 -0.29 8.25
CA LYS A 205 -7.97 -1.05 8.77
C LYS A 205 -7.53 -2.01 9.87
N ASP A 206 -8.41 -2.24 10.83
CA ASP A 206 -8.27 -3.25 11.87
C ASP A 206 -6.92 -3.16 12.63
N ALA A 207 -6.46 -1.92 12.91
CA ALA A 207 -5.22 -1.70 13.61
C ALA A 207 -5.31 -2.17 15.08
N LYS A 208 -4.24 -2.79 15.55
CA LYS A 208 -4.13 -3.29 16.93
C LYS A 208 -2.74 -3.02 17.48
N VAL A 209 -2.67 -2.57 18.73
CA VAL A 209 -1.42 -2.38 19.47
C VAL A 209 -1.39 -3.35 20.64
N THR A 210 -0.26 -4.02 20.82
CA THR A 210 -0.05 -4.94 21.94
C THR A 210 1.24 -4.62 22.67
N ALA A 211 1.25 -4.82 23.99
CA ALA A 211 2.46 -4.74 24.80
C ALA A 211 2.37 -5.72 25.97
N THR A 212 3.50 -6.35 26.30
CA THR A 212 3.62 -7.25 27.46
C THR A 212 4.20 -6.48 28.64
N LEU A 213 3.51 -6.51 29.77
CA LEU A 213 4.00 -5.90 31.00
C LEU A 213 5.06 -6.78 31.68
N PRO A 214 6.19 -6.20 32.12
CA PRO A 214 7.14 -6.89 32.98
C PRO A 214 6.50 -7.28 34.35
N LEU A 215 7.04 -8.28 35.02
CA LEU A 215 6.50 -8.80 36.29
C LEU A 215 6.42 -7.75 37.42
N TYR A 216 7.24 -6.71 37.34
CA TYR A 216 7.28 -5.61 38.31
C TYR A 216 6.34 -4.43 37.93
N VAL A 217 5.54 -4.59 36.87
CA VAL A 217 4.54 -3.63 36.40
C VAL A 217 3.16 -4.27 36.45
N LYS A 218 2.18 -3.58 37.05
CA LYS A 218 0.80 -4.05 37.14
C LYS A 218 -0.14 -3.13 36.37
N TRP A 219 -1.12 -3.72 35.75
CA TRP A 219 -2.28 -3.05 35.15
C TRP A 219 -3.26 -2.57 36.22
N LEU A 220 -3.70 -1.31 36.18
CA LEU A 220 -4.62 -0.74 37.15
C LEU A 220 -6.06 -0.58 36.65
N SER A 221 -6.37 -1.10 35.48
CA SER A 221 -7.73 -1.12 34.87
C SER A 221 -8.35 0.25 34.62
N GLN A 222 -7.56 1.32 34.59
CA GLN A 222 -8.03 2.66 34.22
C GLN A 222 -7.61 2.95 32.79
N THR A 223 -8.56 3.40 31.97
CA THR A 223 -8.37 3.74 30.54
C THR A 223 -9.04 5.05 30.19
N SER A 224 -8.49 5.78 29.23
CA SER A 224 -9.02 7.05 28.74
C SER A 224 -8.60 7.26 27.26
N PRO A 225 -9.49 7.79 26.40
CA PRO A 225 -10.91 8.03 26.66
C PRO A 225 -11.68 6.70 26.83
N SER A 226 -12.88 6.76 27.38
CA SER A 226 -13.67 5.57 27.72
C SER A 226 -14.23 4.79 26.53
N ASP A 227 -14.21 5.38 25.36
CA ASP A 227 -14.64 4.78 24.08
C ASP A 227 -13.50 4.02 23.38
N GLU A 228 -12.26 4.12 23.87
CA GLU A 228 -11.16 3.31 23.36
C GLU A 228 -11.20 1.88 23.94
N ASN A 229 -11.04 0.91 23.04
CA ASN A 229 -11.10 -0.51 23.40
C ASN A 229 -9.74 -1.03 23.84
N ILE A 230 -9.39 -0.80 25.13
CA ILE A 230 -8.17 -1.32 25.73
C ILE A 230 -8.52 -2.43 26.71
N SER A 231 -7.88 -3.56 26.61
CA SER A 231 -8.06 -4.74 27.45
C SER A 231 -6.74 -5.27 27.98
N PHE A 232 -6.78 -6.00 29.08
CA PHE A 232 -5.62 -6.67 29.67
C PHE A 232 -5.88 -8.18 29.79
N ASN A 233 -5.00 -8.97 29.21
CA ASN A 233 -4.97 -10.42 29.33
C ASN A 233 -3.99 -10.81 30.45
N SER A 234 -4.53 -11.20 31.61
CA SER A 234 -3.72 -11.58 32.78
C SER A 234 -2.89 -12.85 32.57
N ALA A 235 -3.29 -13.78 31.71
CA ALA A 235 -2.56 -15.00 31.45
C ALA A 235 -1.23 -14.73 30.71
N GLY A 236 -1.20 -13.72 29.83
CA GLY A 236 0.00 -13.32 29.09
C GLY A 236 0.66 -12.03 29.60
N SER A 237 0.07 -11.38 30.64
CA SER A 237 0.44 -10.02 31.07
C SER A 237 0.45 -9.03 29.90
N GLU A 238 -0.49 -9.18 28.98
CA GLU A 238 -0.54 -8.43 27.73
C GLU A 238 -1.65 -7.39 27.74
N ILE A 239 -1.30 -6.14 27.39
CA ILE A 239 -2.24 -5.07 27.09
C ILE A 239 -2.52 -5.12 25.60
N VAL A 240 -3.79 -5.04 25.24
CA VAL A 240 -4.26 -4.99 23.85
C VAL A 240 -5.13 -3.75 23.68
N TRP A 241 -4.73 -2.87 22.78
CA TRP A 241 -5.55 -1.77 22.30
C TRP A 241 -6.06 -2.10 20.90
N ASP A 242 -7.35 -2.35 20.77
CA ASP A 242 -8.03 -2.56 19.50
C ASP A 242 -8.43 -1.18 18.95
N VAL A 243 -7.56 -0.63 18.11
CA VAL A 243 -7.69 0.74 17.60
C VAL A 243 -8.78 0.82 16.54
N GLY A 244 -9.02 -0.28 15.82
CA GLY A 244 -9.90 -0.29 14.66
C GLY A 244 -9.28 0.45 13.46
N ASP A 245 -10.10 1.22 12.76
CA ASP A 245 -9.68 1.97 11.58
C ASP A 245 -8.96 3.28 11.97
N ILE A 246 -7.85 3.57 11.28
CA ILE A 246 -7.10 4.82 11.44
C ILE A 246 -7.15 5.56 10.10
N GLU A 247 -7.76 6.73 10.10
CA GLU A 247 -7.90 7.53 8.89
C GLU A 247 -6.55 8.10 8.41
N ALA A 248 -6.46 8.41 7.12
CA ALA A 248 -5.34 9.14 6.57
C ALA A 248 -5.22 10.52 7.20
N GLY A 249 -3.99 11.01 7.41
CA GLY A 249 -3.72 12.32 7.99
C GLY A 249 -3.80 12.39 9.52
N ALA A 250 -4.04 11.26 10.20
CA ALA A 250 -4.08 11.24 11.66
C ALA A 250 -2.74 11.69 12.28
N GLY A 251 -2.77 12.77 13.07
CA GLY A 251 -1.59 13.43 13.64
C GLY A 251 -0.87 14.40 12.69
N ILE A 252 -1.48 14.74 11.54
CA ILE A 252 -0.95 15.69 10.54
C ILE A 252 -1.95 16.82 10.33
N ASP A 253 -3.11 16.53 9.77
CA ASP A 253 -4.21 17.46 9.49
C ASP A 253 -5.47 17.15 10.31
N SER A 254 -5.47 16.04 11.02
CA SER A 254 -6.46 15.65 12.01
C SER A 254 -5.78 15.17 13.30
N PRO A 255 -6.48 15.14 14.45
CA PRO A 255 -5.91 14.63 15.69
C PRO A 255 -5.36 13.21 15.54
N PRO A 256 -4.24 12.87 16.20
CA PRO A 256 -3.76 11.50 16.23
C PRO A 256 -4.75 10.60 17.00
N ARG A 257 -4.65 9.29 16.81
CA ARG A 257 -5.34 8.33 17.68
C ARG A 257 -4.54 8.20 18.97
N GLU A 258 -5.17 8.47 20.10
CA GLU A 258 -4.53 8.37 21.40
C GLU A 258 -5.37 7.54 22.36
N ALA A 259 -4.66 6.73 23.16
CA ALA A 259 -5.24 5.98 24.25
C ALA A 259 -4.31 6.03 25.45
N ALA A 260 -4.88 6.21 26.64
CA ALA A 260 -4.16 6.25 27.88
C ALA A 260 -4.64 5.14 28.81
N PHE A 261 -3.72 4.59 29.59
CA PHE A 261 -4.00 3.63 30.64
C PHE A 261 -3.06 3.84 31.83
N GLN A 262 -3.47 3.36 33.00
CA GLN A 262 -2.68 3.49 34.22
C GLN A 262 -2.01 2.16 34.59
N ILE A 263 -0.74 2.26 34.96
CA ILE A 263 0.07 1.14 35.47
C ILE A 263 0.68 1.51 36.82
N SER A 264 1.04 0.48 37.59
CA SER A 264 1.87 0.65 38.76
C SER A 264 3.22 -0.07 38.56
N PHE A 265 4.26 0.58 38.99
CA PHE A 265 5.63 0.11 38.97
C PHE A 265 6.13 -0.13 40.40
N LEU A 266 6.53 -1.36 40.72
CA LEU A 266 7.11 -1.75 41.99
C LEU A 266 8.53 -2.23 41.78
N PRO A 267 9.55 -1.36 41.83
CA PRO A 267 10.93 -1.76 41.65
C PRO A 267 11.46 -2.58 42.83
N SER A 268 12.26 -3.56 42.53
CA SER A 268 13.03 -4.33 43.53
C SER A 268 14.37 -3.68 43.86
N LEU A 269 14.99 -4.05 44.99
CA LEU A 269 16.33 -3.59 45.36
C LEU A 269 17.39 -3.91 44.27
N SER A 270 17.21 -5.00 43.52
CA SER A 270 18.14 -5.35 42.44
C SER A 270 18.11 -4.42 41.24
N GLN A 271 17.09 -3.55 41.15
CA GLN A 271 16.91 -2.55 40.08
C GLN A 271 17.43 -1.16 40.50
N GLU A 272 18.00 -1.04 41.71
CA GLU A 272 18.58 0.23 42.16
C GLU A 272 19.71 0.67 41.24
N GLY A 273 19.67 1.93 40.79
CA GLY A 273 20.65 2.50 39.86
C GLY A 273 20.51 2.02 38.41
N GLN A 274 19.47 1.25 38.09
CA GLN A 274 19.16 0.80 36.73
C GLN A 274 18.01 1.61 36.11
N ASN A 275 17.82 1.46 34.78
CA ASN A 275 16.70 2.02 34.03
C ASN A 275 15.80 0.87 33.53
N PRO A 276 14.95 0.30 34.38
CA PRO A 276 14.04 -0.76 33.96
C PRO A 276 13.01 -0.25 32.95
N VAL A 277 12.65 -1.09 32.01
CA VAL A 277 11.59 -0.80 31.03
C VAL A 277 10.22 -0.89 31.72
N ILE A 278 9.36 0.11 31.50
CA ILE A 278 7.98 0.15 32.01
C ILE A 278 6.97 0.38 30.88
#